data_5053e6dcfd0a5fc74e4d9f5b6c726ecb
#
_entry.id   5053e6dcfd0a5fc74e4d9f5b6c726ecb
#
_cell.length_a   1.000
_cell.length_b   1.000
_cell.length_c   1.000
_cell.angle_alpha   90.00
_cell.angle_beta   90.00
_cell.angle_gamma   90.00
#
_symmetry.space_group_name_H-M   'P 1'
#
loop_
_entity.id
_entity.type
_entity.pdbx_description
1 polymer ?
#
loop_
_entity_poly.entity_id
_entity_poly.type
_entity_poly.pdbx_seq_one_letter_code
_entity_poly.pdbx_strand_id
1 'polypeptide(L)'
;MAGYESGGPGLSIELESTRRALRDAIAQAERAAELARLLDAAQAELAAAQESAEEAKALAEQLGDAEERLAAEQATADKLRRELAEQRFQAEVAQWKLSSMKVARWSRLGDAIKSGKSNPVRLARGLKGAAKPVKRPTAPKRKPVAGAAKPKDERPGAAFQATTTTRTLGGASFKLKPYRVPTGPNTRPHLTAAVIADPHAEALLRYEWRQTTGFTPRDFARVLPLEVPHLLVVESVTQGPWAEELTGEPGEGLKALLAWCAERGIRTVFWHTKGDVSAYAAAADLFEHRFTADLTVAWPRLQFGVQPRVHNPLPLAGGRIDRVLTLDQLLPGHLTYPDVLTSYRWPAAADCPPGTPQWRLAEIAACGTPIGTEADSRRAHVALRRAYAMGTMSERVDELLDAVGLPSARPTLNTSVLLPVLDPYLMEHALAQVAKQSGVDQLIVIGPPEAELRARDVLPDVEVIHRRPQPSMTEGAMLNVGIDLCEADLVAVMDPRDVYGPHYLSDLRRAFLFSTADLVGKAAFYAHLRKPQATLLKQPEAEYSYLPEITGGTLLARRNTLRELGFADLTEGWDEVLMRQCRTDGIKVFSADRFGYVRVRDEDRWLLGAAQLVEYGSAEPHALI
;
A
#
# COMPACT_ATOMS: atom_id res chain seq x y z
N MET A 1 80.26 26.21 50.68
CA MET A 1 78.87 26.68 50.65
C MET A 1 78.58 27.19 49.24
N ALA A 2 78.01 26.42 48.43
CA ALA A 2 77.68 26.81 47.07
C ALA A 2 76.12 26.80 46.96
N GLY A 3 75.57 27.94 46.61
CA GLY A 3 74.16 28.15 46.46
C GLY A 3 73.63 27.46 45.19
N TYR A 4 72.50 26.79 45.32
CA TYR A 4 71.70 26.34 44.20
C TYR A 4 70.79 27.49 43.79
N GLU A 5 71.04 28.07 42.63
CA GLU A 5 70.12 29.01 42.00
C GLU A 5 68.90 28.28 41.49
N SER A 6 67.81 28.74 41.93
CA SER A 6 66.49 28.30 41.50
C SER A 6 66.24 28.66 40.03
N GLY A 7 66.03 27.66 39.17
CA GLY A 7 65.56 27.87 37.83
C GLY A 7 64.18 28.57 37.87
N GLY A 8 64.13 29.76 37.25
CA GLY A 8 63.00 30.67 37.36
C GLY A 8 61.71 30.21 36.73
N PRO A 9 60.59 30.82 37.09
CA PRO A 9 59.22 30.47 36.65
C PRO A 9 58.98 30.54 35.13
N GLY A 10 59.87 31.13 34.36
CA GLY A 10 59.81 31.23 32.90
C GLY A 10 59.96 29.88 32.15
N LEU A 11 60.91 29.03 32.63
CA LEU A 11 61.19 27.72 32.02
C LEU A 11 60.04 26.75 32.22
N SER A 12 59.26 26.85 33.29
CA SER A 12 58.07 26.03 33.54
C SER A 12 56.92 26.41 32.59
N ILE A 13 56.71 27.69 32.33
CA ILE A 13 55.67 28.21 31.45
C ILE A 13 55.95 27.84 29.97
N GLU A 14 57.22 27.94 29.53
CA GLU A 14 57.61 27.52 28.17
C GLU A 14 57.46 26.02 27.98
N LEU A 15 57.79 25.21 28.99
CA LEU A 15 57.63 23.76 28.92
C LEU A 15 56.16 23.36 28.88
N GLU A 16 55.28 24.03 29.60
CA GLU A 16 53.80 23.80 29.54
C GLU A 16 53.19 24.25 28.20
N SER A 17 53.62 25.37 27.66
CA SER A 17 53.18 25.85 26.35
C SER A 17 53.60 24.90 25.23
N THR A 18 54.84 24.39 25.27
CA THR A 18 55.33 23.40 24.31
C THR A 18 54.60 22.06 24.42
N ARG A 19 54.30 21.60 25.64
CA ARG A 19 53.47 20.39 25.86
C ARG A 19 52.02 20.56 25.38
N ARG A 20 51.47 21.76 25.48
CA ARG A 20 50.14 22.05 24.97
C ARG A 20 50.14 22.04 23.43
N ALA A 21 51.10 22.73 22.79
CA ALA A 21 51.27 22.75 21.35
C ALA A 21 51.49 21.32 20.77
N LEU A 22 52.28 20.48 21.47
CA LEU A 22 52.49 19.10 21.05
C LEU A 22 51.19 18.26 21.15
N ARG A 23 50.41 18.42 22.21
CA ARG A 23 49.10 17.73 22.33
C ARG A 23 48.14 18.16 21.24
N ASP A 24 48.08 19.46 20.93
CA ASP A 24 47.22 19.98 19.86
C ASP A 24 47.67 19.47 18.48
N ALA A 25 48.98 19.37 18.23
CA ALA A 25 49.52 18.80 17.01
C ALA A 25 49.23 17.31 16.86
N ILE A 26 49.32 16.52 17.93
CA ILE A 26 48.95 15.10 17.94
C ILE A 26 47.45 14.95 17.65
N ALA A 27 46.59 15.72 18.30
CA ALA A 27 45.14 15.69 18.07
C ALA A 27 44.77 16.09 16.63
N GLN A 28 45.49 17.01 16.01
CA GLN A 28 45.32 17.37 14.61
C GLN A 28 45.77 16.24 13.66
N ALA A 29 46.90 15.59 13.97
CA ALA A 29 47.38 14.45 13.19
C ALA A 29 46.44 13.24 13.26
N GLU A 30 45.89 12.96 14.44
CA GLU A 30 44.86 11.89 14.60
C GLU A 30 43.59 12.19 13.80
N ARG A 31 43.11 13.44 13.83
CA ARG A 31 41.94 13.85 13.00
C ARG A 31 42.21 13.74 11.50
N ALA A 32 43.41 14.12 11.06
CA ALA A 32 43.82 14.01 9.66
C ALA A 32 43.87 12.54 9.21
N ALA A 33 44.37 11.64 10.05
CA ALA A 33 44.40 10.20 9.79
C ALA A 33 42.99 9.59 9.73
N GLU A 34 42.07 10.04 10.58
CA GLU A 34 40.67 9.61 10.58
C GLU A 34 39.93 10.09 9.33
N LEU A 35 40.13 11.34 8.93
CA LEU A 35 39.58 11.90 7.69
C LEU A 35 40.11 11.17 6.45
N ALA A 36 41.39 10.79 6.42
CA ALA A 36 41.94 10.00 5.33
C ALA A 36 41.26 8.62 5.21
N ARG A 37 41.05 7.93 6.34
CA ARG A 37 40.33 6.65 6.36
C ARG A 37 38.87 6.76 5.87
N LEU A 38 38.19 7.84 6.28
CA LEU A 38 36.81 8.08 5.81
C LEU A 38 36.76 8.38 4.31
N LEU A 39 37.75 9.09 3.79
CA LEU A 39 37.87 9.38 2.36
C LEU A 39 38.12 8.10 1.56
N ASP A 40 39.01 7.23 2.00
CA ASP A 40 39.30 5.94 1.38
C ASP A 40 38.05 5.04 1.38
N ALA A 41 37.30 5.00 2.49
CA ALA A 41 36.07 4.25 2.58
C ALA A 41 35.00 4.79 1.62
N ALA A 42 34.83 6.11 1.53
CA ALA A 42 33.87 6.73 0.61
C ALA A 42 34.23 6.49 -0.87
N GLN A 43 35.52 6.47 -1.20
CA GLN A 43 35.99 6.14 -2.55
C GLN A 43 35.72 4.68 -2.90
N ALA A 44 35.89 3.76 -1.96
CA ALA A 44 35.57 2.35 -2.16
C ALA A 44 34.04 2.12 -2.36
N GLU A 45 33.21 2.82 -1.58
CA GLU A 45 31.75 2.79 -1.76
C GLU A 45 31.31 3.36 -3.11
N LEU A 46 31.93 4.44 -3.56
CA LEU A 46 31.66 5.02 -4.89
C LEU A 46 32.01 4.06 -6.02
N ALA A 47 33.13 3.37 -5.91
CA ALA A 47 33.56 2.38 -6.90
C ALA A 47 32.56 1.20 -6.98
N ALA A 48 32.12 0.67 -5.83
CA ALA A 48 31.12 -0.39 -5.75
C ALA A 48 29.75 0.05 -6.31
N ALA A 49 29.35 1.28 -6.06
CA ALA A 49 28.11 1.83 -6.62
C ALA A 49 28.18 2.01 -8.13
N GLN A 50 29.35 2.38 -8.67
CA GLN A 50 29.57 2.47 -10.13
C GLN A 50 29.53 1.11 -10.81
N GLU A 51 30.14 0.08 -10.21
CA GLU A 51 30.07 -1.31 -10.70
C GLU A 51 28.62 -1.82 -10.73
N SER A 52 27.87 -1.62 -9.66
CA SER A 52 26.44 -1.98 -9.57
C SER A 52 25.58 -1.23 -10.61
N ALA A 53 25.91 0.01 -10.94
CA ALA A 53 25.20 0.78 -11.97
C ALA A 53 25.47 0.23 -13.39
N GLU A 54 26.68 -0.21 -13.68
CA GLU A 54 27.01 -0.84 -14.96
C GLU A 54 26.35 -2.21 -15.12
N GLU A 55 26.28 -3.02 -14.04
CA GLU A 55 25.53 -4.28 -14.04
C GLU A 55 24.03 -4.05 -14.29
N ALA A 56 23.44 -3.06 -13.65
CA ALA A 56 22.03 -2.71 -13.85
C ALA A 56 21.76 -2.25 -15.29
N LYS A 57 22.70 -1.56 -15.92
CA LYS A 57 22.61 -1.14 -17.31
C LYS A 57 22.68 -2.34 -18.26
N ALA A 58 23.60 -3.27 -18.02
CA ALA A 58 23.72 -4.50 -18.81
C ALA A 58 22.45 -5.38 -18.71
N LEU A 59 21.85 -5.48 -17.53
CA LEU A 59 20.57 -6.16 -17.32
C LEU A 59 19.42 -5.47 -18.07
N ALA A 60 19.39 -4.14 -18.09
CA ALA A 60 18.37 -3.39 -18.82
C ALA A 60 18.46 -3.60 -20.35
N GLU A 61 19.67 -3.70 -20.90
CA GLU A 61 19.89 -4.03 -22.31
C GLU A 61 19.42 -5.46 -22.62
N GLN A 62 19.74 -6.45 -21.77
CA GLN A 62 19.27 -7.83 -21.93
C GLN A 62 17.74 -7.93 -21.86
N LEU A 63 17.09 -7.15 -21.01
CA LEU A 63 15.64 -7.09 -20.92
C LEU A 63 15.03 -6.51 -22.21
N GLY A 64 15.62 -5.45 -22.76
CA GLY A 64 15.21 -4.87 -24.04
C GLY A 64 15.28 -5.88 -25.19
N ASP A 65 16.38 -6.60 -25.30
CA ASP A 65 16.56 -7.65 -26.33
C ASP A 65 15.53 -8.79 -26.15
N ALA A 66 15.22 -9.17 -24.93
CA ALA A 66 14.22 -10.21 -24.63
C ALA A 66 12.80 -9.75 -25.01
N GLU A 67 12.46 -8.49 -24.73
CA GLU A 67 11.17 -7.89 -25.13
C GLU A 67 11.02 -7.81 -26.66
N GLU A 68 12.07 -7.46 -27.39
CA GLU A 68 12.05 -7.46 -28.87
C GLU A 68 11.84 -8.87 -29.43
N ARG A 69 12.51 -9.89 -28.89
CA ARG A 69 12.32 -11.30 -29.30
C ARG A 69 10.90 -11.76 -29.03
N LEU A 70 10.34 -11.44 -27.87
CA LEU A 70 8.96 -11.77 -27.53
C LEU A 70 7.95 -11.11 -28.47
N ALA A 71 8.17 -9.85 -28.84
CA ALA A 71 7.34 -9.14 -29.81
C ALA A 71 7.39 -9.79 -31.20
N ALA A 72 8.58 -10.22 -31.64
CA ALA A 72 8.75 -10.92 -32.92
C ALA A 72 8.05 -12.29 -32.92
N GLU A 73 8.14 -13.06 -31.85
CA GLU A 73 7.42 -14.33 -31.69
C GLU A 73 5.91 -14.15 -31.68
N GLN A 74 5.42 -13.13 -31.00
CA GLN A 74 3.98 -12.80 -30.99
C GLN A 74 3.47 -12.43 -32.39
N ALA A 75 4.24 -11.62 -33.14
CA ALA A 75 3.89 -11.28 -34.53
C ALA A 75 3.83 -12.53 -35.42
N THR A 76 4.76 -13.46 -35.24
CA THR A 76 4.80 -14.74 -35.98
C THR A 76 3.59 -15.63 -35.62
N ALA A 77 3.26 -15.73 -34.34
CA ALA A 77 2.09 -16.48 -33.87
C ALA A 77 0.78 -15.90 -34.42
N ASP A 78 0.65 -14.59 -34.49
CA ASP A 78 -0.53 -13.92 -35.04
C ASP A 78 -0.64 -14.13 -36.56
N LYS A 79 0.46 -14.17 -37.29
CA LYS A 79 0.50 -14.53 -38.71
C LYS A 79 -0.01 -15.96 -38.92
N LEU A 80 0.50 -16.92 -38.17
CA LEU A 80 0.08 -18.32 -38.22
C LEU A 80 -1.41 -18.51 -37.87
N ARG A 81 -1.90 -17.78 -36.90
CA ARG A 81 -3.34 -17.79 -36.54
C ARG A 81 -4.21 -17.30 -37.69
N ARG A 82 -3.78 -16.25 -38.40
CA ARG A 82 -4.52 -15.74 -39.58
C ARG A 82 -4.51 -16.75 -40.72
N GLU A 83 -3.40 -17.38 -40.97
CA GLU A 83 -3.29 -18.42 -42.01
C GLU A 83 -4.16 -19.64 -41.68
N LEU A 84 -4.15 -20.09 -40.42
CA LEU A 84 -5.00 -21.18 -39.97
C LEU A 84 -6.50 -20.85 -40.08
N ALA A 85 -6.90 -19.63 -39.74
CA ALA A 85 -8.27 -19.18 -39.86
C ALA A 85 -8.73 -19.13 -41.32
N GLU A 86 -7.87 -18.72 -42.24
CA GLU A 86 -8.14 -18.71 -43.69
C GLU A 86 -8.26 -20.13 -44.24
N GLN A 87 -7.38 -21.06 -43.86
CA GLN A 87 -7.47 -22.46 -44.25
C GLN A 87 -8.77 -23.12 -43.74
N ARG A 88 -9.17 -22.84 -42.49
CA ARG A 88 -10.45 -23.34 -41.94
C ARG A 88 -11.64 -22.80 -42.72
N PHE A 89 -11.63 -21.50 -43.02
CA PHE A 89 -12.70 -20.90 -43.82
C PHE A 89 -12.77 -21.50 -45.23
N GLN A 90 -11.65 -21.74 -45.88
CA GLN A 90 -11.63 -22.41 -47.21
C GLN A 90 -12.15 -23.84 -47.14
N ALA A 91 -11.82 -24.58 -46.09
CA ALA A 91 -12.35 -25.93 -45.85
C ALA A 91 -13.88 -25.90 -45.62
N GLU A 92 -14.39 -24.95 -44.84
CA GLU A 92 -15.83 -24.75 -44.63
C GLU A 92 -16.55 -24.40 -45.96
N VAL A 93 -15.97 -23.55 -46.77
CA VAL A 93 -16.48 -23.20 -48.09
C VAL A 93 -16.49 -24.41 -49.05
N ALA A 94 -15.44 -25.21 -49.04
CA ALA A 94 -15.37 -26.45 -49.82
C ALA A 94 -16.44 -27.47 -49.38
N GLN A 95 -16.61 -27.65 -48.08
CA GLN A 95 -17.61 -28.52 -47.49
C GLN A 95 -19.05 -28.03 -47.80
N TRP A 96 -19.27 -26.72 -47.74
CA TRP A 96 -20.53 -26.11 -48.14
C TRP A 96 -20.81 -26.29 -49.63
N LYS A 97 -19.81 -26.11 -50.52
CA LYS A 97 -19.95 -26.37 -51.98
C LYS A 97 -20.34 -27.82 -52.20
N LEU A 98 -19.68 -28.79 -51.59
CA LEU A 98 -19.98 -30.22 -51.70
C LEU A 98 -21.40 -30.53 -51.20
N SER A 99 -21.81 -30.00 -50.06
CA SER A 99 -23.15 -30.20 -49.53
C SER A 99 -24.21 -29.54 -50.41
N SER A 100 -23.92 -28.35 -50.93
CA SER A 100 -24.81 -27.65 -51.89
C SER A 100 -24.98 -28.39 -53.20
N MET A 101 -23.90 -29.01 -53.70
CA MET A 101 -23.97 -29.86 -54.90
C MET A 101 -24.80 -31.14 -54.67
N LYS A 102 -24.62 -31.79 -53.51
CA LYS A 102 -25.41 -32.99 -53.14
C LYS A 102 -26.92 -32.67 -53.01
N VAL A 103 -27.28 -31.47 -52.59
CA VAL A 103 -28.67 -31.02 -52.45
C VAL A 103 -29.21 -30.47 -53.76
N ALA A 104 -28.36 -30.20 -54.75
CA ALA A 104 -28.78 -29.70 -56.04
C ALA A 104 -29.72 -30.69 -56.76
N ARG A 105 -30.73 -30.12 -57.43
CA ARG A 105 -31.81 -30.91 -58.08
C ARG A 105 -31.24 -31.93 -59.09
N TRP A 106 -30.24 -31.57 -59.83
CA TRP A 106 -29.54 -32.42 -60.80
C TRP A 106 -28.75 -33.57 -60.17
N SER A 107 -28.09 -33.36 -59.06
CA SER A 107 -27.39 -34.43 -58.34
C SER A 107 -28.35 -35.47 -57.81
N ARG A 108 -29.45 -35.04 -57.17
CA ARG A 108 -30.52 -35.90 -56.67
C ARG A 108 -31.25 -36.66 -57.78
N LEU A 109 -31.41 -36.03 -58.96
CA LEU A 109 -31.92 -36.66 -60.15
C LEU A 109 -31.01 -37.78 -60.67
N GLY A 110 -29.67 -37.47 -60.73
CA GLY A 110 -28.66 -38.45 -61.09
C GLY A 110 -28.56 -39.64 -60.15
N ASP A 111 -28.69 -39.40 -58.84
CA ASP A 111 -28.69 -40.45 -57.83
C ASP A 111 -30.00 -41.31 -57.91
N ALA A 112 -31.17 -40.69 -58.19
CA ALA A 112 -32.41 -41.39 -58.40
C ALA A 112 -32.39 -42.27 -59.64
N ILE A 113 -31.74 -41.81 -60.72
CA ILE A 113 -31.55 -42.58 -61.97
C ILE A 113 -30.56 -43.74 -61.70
N LYS A 114 -29.42 -43.50 -61.02
CA LYS A 114 -28.44 -44.54 -60.71
C LYS A 114 -29.05 -45.65 -59.82
N SER A 115 -29.79 -45.27 -58.77
CA SER A 115 -30.36 -46.22 -57.83
C SER A 115 -31.59 -46.92 -58.34
N GLY A 116 -32.24 -46.39 -59.37
CA GLY A 116 -33.49 -46.93 -60.02
C GLY A 116 -33.26 -47.78 -61.25
N LYS A 117 -32.03 -48.01 -61.74
CA LYS A 117 -31.72 -48.73 -62.97
C LYS A 117 -32.29 -50.13 -63.03
N SER A 118 -32.55 -50.79 -61.91
CA SER A 118 -33.06 -52.16 -61.84
C SER A 118 -34.50 -52.28 -61.35
N ASN A 119 -35.19 -51.17 -60.97
CA ASN A 119 -36.54 -51.22 -60.42
C ASN A 119 -37.37 -49.98 -60.75
N PRO A 120 -38.36 -50.03 -61.62
CA PRO A 120 -39.14 -48.87 -62.11
C PRO A 120 -39.93 -48.17 -60.98
N VAL A 121 -40.36 -48.88 -59.93
CA VAL A 121 -41.10 -48.31 -58.79
C VAL A 121 -40.15 -47.45 -57.91
N ARG A 122 -38.87 -47.87 -57.72
CA ARG A 122 -37.84 -47.09 -57.03
C ARG A 122 -37.48 -45.87 -57.86
N LEU A 123 -37.36 -45.97 -59.17
CA LEU A 123 -37.07 -44.85 -60.04
C LEU A 123 -38.19 -43.79 -59.96
N ALA A 124 -39.48 -44.17 -60.09
CA ALA A 124 -40.57 -43.21 -59.97
C ALA A 124 -40.63 -42.51 -58.62
N ARG A 125 -40.37 -43.25 -57.52
CA ARG A 125 -40.35 -42.70 -56.19
C ARG A 125 -39.15 -41.78 -55.98
N GLY A 126 -37.99 -42.13 -56.51
CA GLY A 126 -36.77 -41.33 -56.51
C GLY A 126 -36.94 -40.02 -57.28
N LEU A 127 -37.52 -40.06 -58.48
CA LEU A 127 -37.78 -38.87 -59.28
C LEU A 127 -38.82 -37.93 -58.62
N LYS A 128 -39.84 -38.45 -57.96
CA LYS A 128 -40.80 -37.67 -57.19
C LYS A 128 -40.16 -37.02 -55.94
N GLY A 129 -39.21 -37.72 -55.33
CA GLY A 129 -38.42 -37.20 -54.24
C GLY A 129 -37.43 -36.10 -54.67
N ALA A 130 -36.81 -36.26 -55.84
CA ALA A 130 -35.85 -35.26 -56.40
C ALA A 130 -36.58 -33.98 -56.84
N ALA A 131 -37.86 -34.02 -57.13
CA ALA A 131 -38.65 -32.84 -57.51
C ALA A 131 -39.03 -31.94 -56.32
N LYS A 132 -38.99 -32.43 -55.06
CA LYS A 132 -39.38 -31.64 -53.90
C LYS A 132 -38.31 -30.55 -53.60
N PRO A 133 -38.72 -29.30 -53.29
CA PRO A 133 -37.81 -28.27 -52.92
C PRO A 133 -37.11 -28.61 -51.58
N VAL A 134 -35.81 -28.60 -51.55
CA VAL A 134 -35.01 -28.78 -50.33
C VAL A 134 -34.27 -27.48 -50.03
N LYS A 135 -34.28 -27.08 -48.79
CA LYS A 135 -33.62 -25.87 -48.33
C LYS A 135 -32.10 -25.98 -48.55
N ARG A 136 -31.53 -25.07 -49.33
CA ARG A 136 -30.07 -25.06 -49.55
C ARG A 136 -29.34 -24.68 -48.26
N PRO A 137 -28.19 -25.31 -47.94
CA PRO A 137 -27.38 -24.89 -46.81
C PRO A 137 -26.93 -23.43 -46.99
N THR A 138 -26.96 -22.67 -45.90
CA THR A 138 -26.48 -21.28 -45.88
C THR A 138 -24.96 -21.23 -46.08
N ALA A 139 -24.49 -20.28 -46.91
CA ALA A 139 -23.08 -20.10 -47.13
C ALA A 139 -22.37 -19.70 -45.85
N PRO A 140 -21.19 -20.27 -45.56
CA PRO A 140 -20.38 -19.86 -44.41
C PRO A 140 -20.03 -18.37 -44.51
N LYS A 141 -20.23 -17.64 -43.44
CA LYS A 141 -19.80 -16.24 -43.32
C LYS A 141 -18.39 -16.21 -42.80
N ARG A 142 -17.53 -15.41 -43.42
CA ARG A 142 -16.18 -15.16 -42.91
C ARG A 142 -16.30 -14.57 -41.50
N LYS A 143 -15.95 -15.34 -40.49
CA LYS A 143 -15.82 -14.79 -39.13
C LYS A 143 -14.67 -13.82 -39.16
N PRO A 144 -14.82 -12.57 -38.65
CA PRO A 144 -13.68 -11.71 -38.51
C PRO A 144 -12.67 -12.51 -37.68
N VAL A 145 -11.46 -12.73 -38.21
CA VAL A 145 -10.33 -13.11 -37.40
C VAL A 145 -10.25 -11.97 -36.41
N ALA A 146 -10.43 -12.27 -35.14
CA ALA A 146 -10.15 -11.30 -34.11
C ALA A 146 -8.71 -10.84 -34.39
N GLY A 147 -8.61 -9.77 -35.16
CA GLY A 147 -7.37 -9.00 -35.25
C GLY A 147 -7.10 -8.67 -33.82
N ALA A 148 -5.85 -8.77 -33.42
CA ALA A 148 -5.40 -8.43 -32.11
C ALA A 148 -6.17 -7.20 -31.57
N ALA A 149 -7.34 -7.41 -30.97
CA ALA A 149 -7.70 -6.65 -29.84
C ALA A 149 -6.49 -6.86 -28.95
N LYS A 150 -5.66 -5.80 -28.77
CA LYS A 150 -4.71 -5.77 -27.68
C LYS A 150 -5.41 -6.48 -26.55
N PRO A 151 -4.86 -7.56 -25.98
CA PRO A 151 -5.51 -8.22 -24.89
C PRO A 151 -5.84 -7.08 -23.92
N LYS A 152 -7.13 -6.84 -23.70
CA LYS A 152 -7.54 -6.17 -22.49
C LYS A 152 -6.96 -7.10 -21.45
N ASP A 153 -5.97 -6.59 -20.75
CA ASP A 153 -5.29 -7.30 -19.68
C ASP A 153 -6.34 -7.41 -18.55
N GLU A 154 -7.24 -8.35 -18.70
CA GLU A 154 -8.27 -8.73 -17.73
C GLU A 154 -7.66 -9.65 -16.67
N ARG A 155 -6.37 -9.42 -16.33
CA ARG A 155 -5.82 -10.01 -15.12
C ARG A 155 -6.54 -9.39 -13.93
N PRO A 156 -7.01 -10.19 -12.98
CA PRO A 156 -7.46 -9.68 -11.69
C PRO A 156 -6.30 -8.88 -11.07
N GLY A 157 -6.40 -7.57 -11.02
CA GLY A 157 -5.32 -6.64 -10.66
C GLY A 157 -5.02 -5.55 -11.70
N ALA A 158 -5.39 -5.74 -12.99
CA ALA A 158 -5.21 -4.74 -14.05
C ALA A 158 -6.09 -3.49 -13.89
N ALA A 159 -7.08 -3.52 -13.00
CA ALA A 159 -8.01 -2.41 -12.77
C ALA A 159 -7.34 -1.14 -12.19
N PHE A 160 -6.05 -1.20 -11.80
CA PHE A 160 -5.32 -0.07 -11.22
C PHE A 160 -4.06 0.34 -12.01
N GLN A 161 -3.89 -0.10 -13.25
CA GLN A 161 -2.87 0.48 -14.13
C GLN A 161 -3.48 1.70 -14.83
N ALA A 162 -3.55 2.83 -14.10
CA ALA A 162 -3.90 4.09 -14.71
C ALA A 162 -2.86 4.47 -15.76
N THR A 163 -3.30 4.76 -16.98
CA THR A 163 -2.46 5.33 -18.02
C THR A 163 -2.07 6.75 -17.63
N THR A 164 -0.89 7.21 -18.06
CA THR A 164 -0.47 8.60 -17.85
C THR A 164 -1.58 9.54 -18.33
N THR A 165 -2.14 10.33 -17.42
CA THR A 165 -3.24 11.26 -17.72
C THR A 165 -2.69 12.64 -17.95
N THR A 166 -3.08 13.30 -19.05
CA THR A 166 -2.73 14.69 -19.30
C THR A 166 -3.84 15.58 -18.72
N ARG A 167 -3.47 16.50 -17.84
CA ARG A 167 -4.37 17.51 -17.26
C ARG A 167 -3.97 18.89 -17.73
N THR A 168 -4.94 19.70 -18.12
CA THR A 168 -4.74 21.11 -18.47
C THR A 168 -5.30 21.98 -17.37
N LEU A 169 -4.48 22.86 -16.81
CA LEU A 169 -4.86 23.78 -15.74
C LEU A 169 -4.28 25.17 -16.02
N GLY A 170 -5.14 26.18 -16.18
CA GLY A 170 -4.70 27.55 -16.46
C GLY A 170 -3.86 27.68 -17.72
N GLY A 171 -4.15 26.89 -18.77
CA GLY A 171 -3.42 26.87 -20.05
C GLY A 171 -2.13 26.03 -20.05
N ALA A 172 -1.68 25.53 -18.91
CA ALA A 172 -0.52 24.63 -18.83
C ALA A 172 -0.98 23.16 -18.82
N SER A 173 -0.28 22.29 -19.56
CA SER A 173 -0.55 20.85 -19.60
C SER A 173 0.41 20.09 -18.71
N PHE A 174 -0.14 19.27 -17.83
CA PHE A 174 0.59 18.43 -16.89
C PHE A 174 0.39 16.96 -17.23
N LYS A 175 1.48 16.20 -17.28
CA LYS A 175 1.43 14.72 -17.40
C LYS A 175 1.49 14.11 -16.01
N LEU A 176 0.38 13.56 -15.53
CA LEU A 176 0.30 12.87 -14.26
C LEU A 176 0.70 11.41 -14.43
N LYS A 177 1.71 10.98 -13.69
CA LYS A 177 2.02 9.57 -13.56
C LYS A 177 0.98 8.93 -12.64
N PRO A 178 0.44 7.74 -12.99
CA PRO A 178 -0.58 7.10 -12.17
C PRO A 178 -0.01 6.72 -10.80
N TYR A 179 -0.83 6.88 -9.77
CA TYR A 179 -0.52 6.34 -8.45
C TYR A 179 -0.46 4.81 -8.53
N ARG A 180 0.62 4.23 -8.03
CA ARG A 180 0.79 2.77 -7.96
C ARG A 180 0.41 2.28 -6.58
N VAL A 181 -0.65 1.49 -6.52
CA VAL A 181 -1.09 0.88 -5.27
C VAL A 181 -0.05 -0.14 -4.80
N PRO A 182 0.41 -0.08 -3.54
CA PRO A 182 1.33 -1.07 -3.01
C PRO A 182 0.78 -2.50 -3.10
N THR A 183 1.60 -3.43 -3.56
CA THR A 183 1.24 -4.86 -3.59
C THR A 183 1.26 -5.45 -2.19
N GLY A 184 0.48 -6.51 -1.96
CA GLY A 184 0.44 -7.20 -0.67
C GLY A 184 -0.79 -8.11 -0.57
N PRO A 185 -0.87 -8.97 0.44
CA PRO A 185 -2.02 -9.85 0.64
C PRO A 185 -3.28 -9.04 1.00
N ASN A 186 -4.44 -9.64 0.78
CA ASN A 186 -5.69 -9.09 1.29
C ASN A 186 -5.71 -9.18 2.82
N THR A 187 -6.49 -8.30 3.46
CA THR A 187 -6.64 -8.27 4.93
C THR A 187 -7.14 -9.60 5.47
N ARG A 188 -8.09 -10.23 4.74
CA ARG A 188 -8.70 -11.53 5.08
C ARG A 188 -8.61 -12.50 3.90
N PRO A 189 -7.44 -13.08 3.62
CA PRO A 189 -7.21 -13.93 2.44
C PRO A 189 -8.02 -15.24 2.47
N HIS A 190 -8.55 -15.63 3.63
CA HIS A 190 -9.39 -16.81 3.83
C HIS A 190 -10.86 -16.58 3.42
N LEU A 191 -11.30 -15.32 3.24
CA LEU A 191 -12.65 -15.00 2.80
C LEU A 191 -12.68 -14.77 1.29
N THR A 192 -13.77 -15.26 0.67
CA THR A 192 -14.13 -14.98 -0.72
C THR A 192 -15.48 -14.32 -0.76
N ALA A 193 -15.63 -13.20 -1.48
CA ALA A 193 -16.88 -12.49 -1.65
C ALA A 193 -17.20 -12.31 -3.13
N ALA A 194 -18.47 -12.54 -3.49
CA ALA A 194 -19.04 -12.06 -4.74
C ALA A 194 -19.51 -10.62 -4.52
N VAL A 195 -19.15 -9.70 -5.42
CA VAL A 195 -19.44 -8.28 -5.24
C VAL A 195 -20.07 -7.72 -6.51
N ILE A 196 -21.21 -7.09 -6.34
CA ILE A 196 -21.90 -6.25 -7.34
C ILE A 196 -21.86 -4.84 -6.79
N ALA A 197 -20.97 -4.01 -7.33
CA ALA A 197 -20.74 -2.66 -6.82
C ALA A 197 -20.24 -1.74 -7.94
N ASP A 198 -20.37 -0.44 -7.71
CA ASP A 198 -19.72 0.54 -8.57
C ASP A 198 -18.20 0.55 -8.36
N PRO A 199 -17.43 1.05 -9.33
CA PRO A 199 -15.95 1.00 -9.28
C PRO A 199 -15.32 1.55 -8.00
N HIS A 200 -15.96 2.51 -7.34
CA HIS A 200 -15.47 3.07 -6.07
C HIS A 200 -15.57 2.04 -4.92
N ALA A 201 -16.78 1.53 -4.65
CA ALA A 201 -16.99 0.54 -3.58
C ALA A 201 -16.26 -0.78 -3.88
N GLU A 202 -16.27 -1.24 -5.15
CA GLU A 202 -15.51 -2.40 -5.59
C GLU A 202 -14.02 -2.27 -5.26
N ALA A 203 -13.44 -1.09 -5.53
CA ALA A 203 -12.04 -0.82 -5.28
C ALA A 203 -11.69 -0.76 -3.79
N LEU A 204 -12.59 -0.28 -2.93
CA LEU A 204 -12.38 -0.26 -1.47
C LEU A 204 -12.42 -1.66 -0.87
N LEU A 205 -13.36 -2.50 -1.32
CA LEU A 205 -13.56 -3.86 -0.82
C LEU A 205 -12.49 -4.84 -1.29
N ARG A 206 -11.88 -4.59 -2.44
CA ARG A 206 -10.89 -5.47 -3.10
C ARG A 206 -9.74 -5.90 -2.20
N TYR A 207 -9.34 -5.09 -1.25
CA TYR A 207 -8.19 -5.35 -0.38
C TYR A 207 -8.56 -6.06 0.92
N GLU A 208 -9.87 -6.25 1.14
CA GLU A 208 -10.35 -6.90 2.35
C GLU A 208 -10.38 -8.42 2.23
N TRP A 209 -10.77 -8.94 1.05
CA TRP A 209 -10.98 -10.37 0.77
C TRP A 209 -10.67 -10.72 -0.69
N ARG A 210 -10.72 -12.01 -1.02
CA ARG A 210 -10.71 -12.44 -2.41
C ARG A 210 -12.06 -12.10 -3.04
N GLN A 211 -12.05 -11.40 -4.16
CA GLN A 211 -13.25 -10.79 -4.71
C GLN A 211 -13.54 -11.29 -6.12
N THR A 212 -14.75 -11.80 -6.34
CA THR A 212 -15.28 -12.12 -7.66
C THR A 212 -16.24 -11.02 -8.09
N THR A 213 -15.97 -10.39 -9.21
CA THR A 213 -16.75 -9.27 -9.78
C THR A 213 -17.01 -9.50 -11.27
N GLY A 214 -17.82 -8.64 -11.88
CA GLY A 214 -18.05 -8.61 -13.33
C GLY A 214 -18.96 -9.73 -13.87
N PHE A 215 -19.55 -10.56 -13.02
CA PHE A 215 -20.61 -11.49 -13.42
C PHE A 215 -21.94 -10.75 -13.63
N THR A 216 -22.81 -11.32 -14.45
CA THR A 216 -24.06 -10.71 -14.88
C THR A 216 -25.26 -11.60 -14.50
N PRO A 217 -26.53 -11.09 -14.58
CA PRO A 217 -27.70 -11.90 -14.36
C PRO A 217 -27.79 -13.16 -15.26
N ARG A 218 -27.04 -13.17 -16.38
CA ARG A 218 -27.05 -14.26 -17.36
C ARG A 218 -25.98 -15.32 -17.14
N ASP A 219 -24.90 -15.01 -16.41
CA ASP A 219 -23.73 -15.89 -16.32
C ASP A 219 -23.23 -16.16 -14.89
N PHE A 220 -23.84 -15.57 -13.86
CA PHE A 220 -23.44 -15.80 -12.46
C PHE A 220 -23.41 -17.29 -12.09
N ALA A 221 -24.42 -18.08 -12.58
CA ALA A 221 -24.50 -19.50 -12.31
C ALA A 221 -23.35 -20.33 -12.91
N ARG A 222 -22.59 -19.76 -13.85
CA ARG A 222 -21.38 -20.35 -14.42
C ARG A 222 -20.11 -19.81 -13.76
N VAL A 223 -20.09 -18.54 -13.33
CA VAL A 223 -18.91 -17.87 -12.80
C VAL A 223 -18.71 -18.17 -11.32
N LEU A 224 -19.73 -18.01 -10.50
CA LEU A 224 -19.62 -18.14 -9.04
C LEU A 224 -19.26 -19.55 -8.54
N PRO A 225 -19.65 -20.66 -9.20
CA PRO A 225 -19.20 -21.99 -8.78
C PRO A 225 -17.70 -22.25 -8.92
N LEU A 226 -16.97 -21.43 -9.69
CA LEU A 226 -15.52 -21.55 -9.86
C LEU A 226 -14.75 -21.15 -8.58
N GLU A 227 -15.30 -20.20 -7.84
CA GLU A 227 -14.83 -19.79 -6.52
C GLU A 227 -16.05 -19.53 -5.65
N VAL A 228 -16.54 -20.56 -4.97
CA VAL A 228 -17.74 -20.44 -4.13
C VAL A 228 -17.53 -19.36 -3.07
N PRO A 229 -18.28 -18.25 -3.11
CA PRO A 229 -18.11 -17.16 -2.15
C PRO A 229 -18.75 -17.54 -0.80
N HIS A 230 -18.21 -16.98 0.28
CA HIS A 230 -18.81 -17.04 1.61
C HIS A 230 -19.91 -15.97 1.78
N LEU A 231 -19.81 -14.90 0.99
CA LEU A 231 -20.62 -13.69 1.09
C LEU A 231 -20.91 -13.12 -0.29
N LEU A 232 -22.17 -12.68 -0.51
CA LEU A 232 -22.58 -11.82 -1.61
C LEU A 232 -22.83 -10.41 -1.08
N VAL A 233 -22.11 -9.41 -1.60
CA VAL A 233 -22.32 -7.98 -1.31
C VAL A 233 -22.86 -7.31 -2.55
N VAL A 234 -24.00 -6.67 -2.45
CA VAL A 234 -24.65 -5.93 -3.54
C VAL A 234 -24.85 -4.48 -3.11
N GLU A 235 -24.17 -3.56 -3.80
CA GLU A 235 -24.36 -2.11 -3.64
C GLU A 235 -25.58 -1.63 -4.45
N SER A 236 -26.16 -0.50 -4.05
CA SER A 236 -27.18 0.21 -4.84
C SER A 236 -26.59 0.80 -6.13
N VAL A 237 -26.27 -0.08 -7.10
CA VAL A 237 -25.67 0.34 -8.37
C VAL A 237 -26.69 1.04 -9.26
N THR A 238 -26.26 2.10 -9.96
CA THR A 238 -27.09 2.90 -10.86
C THR A 238 -26.82 2.62 -12.33
N GLN A 239 -25.82 1.80 -12.63
CA GLN A 239 -25.40 1.44 -13.99
C GLN A 239 -24.98 -0.02 -14.06
N GLY A 240 -24.91 -0.54 -15.28
CA GLY A 240 -24.50 -1.91 -15.52
C GLY A 240 -25.65 -2.91 -15.52
N PRO A 241 -25.35 -4.21 -15.73
CA PRO A 241 -26.37 -5.23 -15.98
C PRO A 241 -27.25 -5.57 -14.77
N TRP A 242 -26.86 -5.14 -13.57
CA TRP A 242 -27.61 -5.37 -12.33
C TRP A 242 -28.50 -4.18 -11.92
N ALA A 243 -28.33 -2.99 -12.53
CA ALA A 243 -29.09 -1.80 -12.14
C ALA A 243 -30.60 -1.97 -12.32
N GLU A 244 -31.03 -2.55 -13.44
CA GLU A 244 -32.45 -2.84 -13.71
C GLU A 244 -33.02 -3.94 -12.83
N GLU A 245 -32.18 -4.90 -12.40
CA GLU A 245 -32.56 -6.01 -11.52
C GLU A 245 -32.82 -5.55 -10.07
N LEU A 246 -32.23 -4.38 -9.67
CA LEU A 246 -32.25 -3.86 -8.31
C LEU A 246 -33.27 -2.73 -8.11
N THR A 247 -33.75 -2.09 -9.18
CA THR A 247 -34.63 -0.92 -9.08
C THR A 247 -36.09 -1.26 -9.36
N GLY A 248 -37.00 -0.77 -8.52
CA GLY A 248 -38.44 -1.06 -8.62
C GLY A 248 -38.76 -2.49 -8.17
N GLU A 249 -39.49 -3.23 -9.03
CA GLU A 249 -39.75 -4.66 -8.78
C GLU A 249 -38.45 -5.46 -9.03
N PRO A 250 -38.02 -6.30 -8.08
CA PRO A 250 -36.83 -7.12 -8.24
C PRO A 250 -36.85 -8.02 -9.45
N GLY A 251 -35.82 -7.96 -10.28
CA GLY A 251 -35.71 -8.75 -11.50
C GLY A 251 -35.56 -10.26 -11.24
N GLU A 252 -35.86 -11.07 -12.24
CA GLU A 252 -35.72 -12.52 -12.14
C GLU A 252 -34.27 -13.00 -12.00
N GLY A 253 -33.32 -12.25 -12.55
CA GLY A 253 -31.89 -12.52 -12.37
C GLY A 253 -31.42 -12.35 -10.91
N LEU A 254 -31.92 -11.33 -10.23
CA LEU A 254 -31.65 -11.12 -8.80
C LEU A 254 -32.25 -12.22 -7.95
N LYS A 255 -33.52 -12.55 -8.17
CA LYS A 255 -34.20 -13.63 -7.44
C LYS A 255 -33.51 -14.98 -7.63
N ALA A 256 -33.08 -15.29 -8.86
CA ALA A 256 -32.32 -16.51 -9.15
C ALA A 256 -30.94 -16.52 -8.46
N LEU A 257 -30.22 -15.39 -8.41
CA LEU A 257 -28.94 -15.27 -7.71
C LEU A 257 -29.12 -15.49 -6.21
N LEU A 258 -30.12 -14.88 -5.58
CA LEU A 258 -30.38 -15.02 -4.15
C LEU A 258 -30.82 -16.44 -3.79
N ALA A 259 -31.65 -17.08 -4.62
CA ALA A 259 -32.02 -18.49 -4.47
C ALA A 259 -30.78 -19.40 -4.56
N TRP A 260 -29.87 -19.14 -5.51
CA TRP A 260 -28.61 -19.86 -5.66
C TRP A 260 -27.70 -19.69 -4.40
N CYS A 261 -27.68 -18.50 -3.82
CA CYS A 261 -26.96 -18.23 -2.56
C CYS A 261 -27.58 -19.00 -1.38
N ALA A 262 -28.89 -18.94 -1.24
CA ALA A 262 -29.63 -19.62 -0.17
C ALA A 262 -29.40 -21.15 -0.18
N GLU A 263 -29.45 -21.79 -1.37
CA GLU A 263 -29.16 -23.22 -1.52
C GLU A 263 -27.77 -23.63 -1.03
N ARG A 264 -26.81 -22.68 -0.97
CA ARG A 264 -25.41 -22.91 -0.62
C ARG A 264 -25.00 -22.33 0.73
N GLY A 265 -25.95 -21.71 1.44
CA GLY A 265 -25.68 -21.05 2.71
C GLY A 265 -24.76 -19.84 2.61
N ILE A 266 -24.74 -19.19 1.43
CA ILE A 266 -23.96 -17.97 1.19
C ILE A 266 -24.72 -16.80 1.78
N ARG A 267 -24.07 -16.03 2.67
CA ARG A 267 -24.67 -14.84 3.27
C ARG A 267 -24.89 -13.75 2.24
N THR A 268 -26.01 -13.03 2.34
CA THR A 268 -26.36 -11.98 1.39
C THR A 268 -26.54 -10.63 2.06
N VAL A 269 -25.89 -9.61 1.50
CA VAL A 269 -25.88 -8.24 2.01
C VAL A 269 -26.27 -7.27 0.91
N PHE A 270 -27.25 -6.41 1.17
CA PHE A 270 -27.53 -5.24 0.39
C PHE A 270 -26.96 -4.00 1.06
N TRP A 271 -26.19 -3.20 0.32
CA TRP A 271 -25.56 -1.98 0.83
C TRP A 271 -26.02 -0.76 0.03
N HIS A 272 -26.92 0.03 0.62
CA HIS A 272 -27.39 1.28 0.04
C HIS A 272 -26.36 2.39 0.27
N THR A 273 -25.77 2.90 -0.81
CA THR A 273 -24.73 3.94 -0.77
C THR A 273 -25.15 5.23 -1.46
N LYS A 274 -26.12 5.15 -2.37
CA LYS A 274 -26.57 6.27 -3.19
C LYS A 274 -27.95 5.99 -3.82
N GLY A 275 -28.55 7.05 -4.36
CA GLY A 275 -29.86 6.99 -4.98
C GLY A 275 -31.00 7.10 -3.95
N ASP A 276 -32.22 7.12 -4.44
CA ASP A 276 -33.41 7.10 -3.58
C ASP A 276 -33.60 5.70 -3.01
N VAL A 277 -33.57 5.55 -1.68
CA VAL A 277 -33.73 4.26 -1.00
C VAL A 277 -35.03 3.56 -1.38
N SER A 278 -36.10 4.34 -1.67
CA SER A 278 -37.40 3.76 -2.06
C SER A 278 -37.34 2.96 -3.37
N ALA A 279 -36.43 3.36 -4.28
CA ALA A 279 -36.22 2.64 -5.53
C ALA A 279 -35.62 1.24 -5.35
N TYR A 280 -34.92 1.01 -4.24
CA TYR A 280 -34.24 -0.26 -3.94
C TYR A 280 -34.92 -1.06 -2.83
N ALA A 281 -35.98 -0.55 -2.20
CA ALA A 281 -36.57 -1.15 -1.02
C ALA A 281 -37.04 -2.60 -1.24
N ALA A 282 -37.76 -2.84 -2.35
CA ALA A 282 -38.27 -4.17 -2.69
C ALA A 282 -37.12 -5.19 -2.94
N ALA A 283 -36.02 -4.77 -3.58
CA ALA A 283 -34.87 -5.62 -3.78
C ALA A 283 -34.13 -5.88 -2.46
N ALA A 284 -33.94 -4.84 -1.65
CA ALA A 284 -33.24 -4.93 -0.35
C ALA A 284 -33.94 -5.88 0.64
N ASP A 285 -35.27 -5.97 0.59
CA ASP A 285 -36.08 -6.86 1.44
C ASP A 285 -35.86 -8.36 1.13
N LEU A 286 -35.27 -8.69 -0.04
CA LEU A 286 -34.90 -10.06 -0.39
C LEU A 286 -33.58 -10.54 0.22
N PHE A 287 -32.75 -9.64 0.74
CA PHE A 287 -31.45 -9.97 1.31
C PHE A 287 -31.56 -10.30 2.80
N GLU A 288 -30.67 -11.16 3.30
CA GLU A 288 -30.60 -11.49 4.73
C GLU A 288 -30.25 -10.26 5.58
N HIS A 289 -29.35 -9.40 5.07
CA HIS A 289 -28.90 -8.20 5.74
C HIS A 289 -28.94 -6.99 4.81
N ARG A 290 -29.30 -5.84 5.36
CA ARG A 290 -29.29 -4.58 4.64
C ARG A 290 -28.61 -3.49 5.45
N PHE A 291 -27.82 -2.66 4.79
CA PHE A 291 -27.08 -1.55 5.39
C PHE A 291 -27.25 -0.30 4.54
N THR A 292 -26.96 0.85 5.15
CA THR A 292 -26.97 2.12 4.43
C THR A 292 -25.79 3.00 4.81
N ALA A 293 -25.23 3.72 3.83
CA ALA A 293 -24.31 4.82 4.04
C ALA A 293 -25.03 6.17 4.21
N ASP A 294 -26.34 6.24 3.93
CA ASP A 294 -27.14 7.44 4.06
C ASP A 294 -27.62 7.61 5.51
N LEU A 295 -27.29 8.76 6.12
CA LEU A 295 -27.65 9.08 7.51
C LEU A 295 -29.14 9.35 7.71
N THR A 296 -29.89 9.57 6.64
CA THR A 296 -31.35 9.85 6.67
C THR A 296 -32.20 8.59 6.63
N VAL A 297 -31.60 7.45 6.23
CA VAL A 297 -32.29 6.16 6.10
C VAL A 297 -32.23 5.40 7.43
N ALA A 298 -33.34 4.81 7.83
CA ALA A 298 -33.49 4.11 9.13
C ALA A 298 -32.99 2.63 9.10
N TRP A 299 -32.05 2.30 8.23
CA TRP A 299 -31.39 0.99 8.21
C TRP A 299 -30.12 0.97 9.06
N PRO A 300 -29.60 -0.21 9.42
CA PRO A 300 -28.29 -0.34 10.03
C PRO A 300 -27.24 0.37 9.19
N ARG A 301 -26.35 1.08 9.87
CA ARG A 301 -25.38 1.96 9.18
C ARG A 301 -24.13 1.21 8.83
N LEU A 302 -23.66 1.40 7.60
CA LEU A 302 -22.34 1.00 7.13
C LEU A 302 -21.79 2.13 6.27
N GLN A 303 -20.95 2.96 6.89
CA GLN A 303 -20.33 4.10 6.21
C GLN A 303 -19.13 3.68 5.35
N PHE A 304 -18.79 4.48 4.35
CA PHE A 304 -17.50 4.33 3.70
C PHE A 304 -16.37 4.62 4.69
N GLY A 305 -15.36 3.77 4.69
CA GLY A 305 -14.10 3.98 5.41
C GLY A 305 -12.96 4.29 4.45
N VAL A 306 -11.88 4.89 4.95
CA VAL A 306 -10.67 5.02 4.16
C VAL A 306 -10.05 3.64 3.94
N GLN A 307 -9.65 3.33 2.71
CA GLN A 307 -8.91 2.09 2.42
C GLN A 307 -7.40 2.39 2.45
N PRO A 308 -6.66 1.93 3.47
CA PRO A 308 -5.25 2.30 3.63
C PRO A 308 -4.36 1.96 2.42
N ARG A 309 -4.68 0.90 1.69
CA ARG A 309 -3.92 0.48 0.51
C ARG A 309 -4.00 1.49 -0.64
N VAL A 310 -5.09 2.23 -0.75
CA VAL A 310 -5.32 3.22 -1.80
C VAL A 310 -5.35 4.65 -1.28
N HIS A 311 -5.86 4.88 -0.06
CA HIS A 311 -5.89 6.19 0.58
C HIS A 311 -4.77 6.30 1.62
N ASN A 312 -3.60 6.71 1.20
CA ASN A 312 -2.41 6.83 2.03
C ASN A 312 -1.52 7.98 1.54
N PRO A 313 -0.60 8.48 2.36
CA PRO A 313 0.21 9.65 2.03
C PRO A 313 1.41 9.36 1.11
N LEU A 314 1.55 8.16 0.55
CA LEU A 314 2.65 7.85 -0.37
C LEU A 314 2.65 8.83 -1.54
N PRO A 315 3.79 9.45 -1.86
CA PRO A 315 3.88 10.50 -2.87
C PRO A 315 3.70 9.96 -4.29
N LEU A 316 3.27 10.83 -5.20
CA LEU A 316 3.31 10.55 -6.63
C LEU A 316 4.75 10.58 -7.14
N ALA A 317 5.06 9.73 -8.11
CA ALA A 317 6.29 9.85 -8.87
C ALA A 317 6.26 11.16 -9.70
N GLY A 318 6.97 12.17 -9.23
CA GLY A 318 6.98 13.52 -9.81
C GLY A 318 6.47 14.61 -8.84
N GLY A 319 6.08 14.20 -7.62
CA GLY A 319 5.72 15.13 -6.55
C GLY A 319 4.33 15.75 -6.71
N ARG A 320 4.06 16.72 -5.85
CA ARG A 320 2.84 17.54 -5.87
C ARG A 320 3.11 18.80 -6.69
N ILE A 321 2.04 19.38 -7.28
CA ILE A 321 2.13 20.75 -7.81
C ILE A 321 1.95 21.75 -6.66
N ASP A 322 2.66 22.86 -6.75
CA ASP A 322 2.52 23.97 -5.79
C ASP A 322 1.30 24.84 -6.15
N ARG A 323 0.10 24.24 -6.09
CA ARG A 323 -1.18 24.91 -6.36
C ARG A 323 -2.29 24.31 -5.50
N VAL A 324 -3.19 25.17 -5.08
CA VAL A 324 -4.49 24.78 -4.52
C VAL A 324 -5.46 24.51 -5.66
N LEU A 325 -6.17 23.39 -5.63
CA LEU A 325 -7.20 23.05 -6.61
C LEU A 325 -8.56 23.00 -5.95
N THR A 326 -9.57 23.57 -6.63
CA THR A 326 -10.98 23.38 -6.25
C THR A 326 -11.39 21.92 -6.51
N LEU A 327 -12.45 21.44 -5.85
CA LEU A 327 -12.93 20.08 -6.00
C LEU A 327 -13.23 19.72 -7.47
N ASP A 328 -13.81 20.63 -8.26
CA ASP A 328 -14.11 20.43 -9.68
C ASP A 328 -12.84 20.34 -10.53
N GLN A 329 -11.81 21.10 -10.19
CA GLN A 329 -10.49 20.99 -10.83
C GLN A 329 -9.77 19.71 -10.43
N LEU A 330 -9.95 19.26 -9.20
CA LEU A 330 -9.38 18.03 -8.68
C LEU A 330 -10.05 16.80 -9.32
N LEU A 331 -11.36 16.82 -9.44
CA LEU A 331 -12.21 15.72 -9.92
C LEU A 331 -13.11 16.15 -11.09
N PRO A 332 -12.55 16.53 -12.24
CA PRO A 332 -13.38 16.79 -13.42
C PRO A 332 -14.15 15.51 -13.79
N GLY A 333 -15.41 15.67 -14.17
CA GLY A 333 -16.31 14.57 -14.50
C GLY A 333 -15.77 13.66 -15.62
N HIS A 334 -15.69 12.39 -15.45
CA HIS A 334 -15.18 11.25 -16.30
C HIS A 334 -13.83 10.65 -15.86
N LEU A 335 -13.40 10.90 -14.62
CA LEU A 335 -12.21 10.19 -14.12
C LEU A 335 -12.54 8.75 -13.78
N THR A 336 -11.66 7.85 -14.18
CA THR A 336 -11.65 6.49 -13.62
C THR A 336 -11.22 6.55 -12.15
N TYR A 337 -11.57 5.55 -11.34
CA TYR A 337 -11.17 5.55 -9.94
C TYR A 337 -9.63 5.61 -9.73
N PRO A 338 -8.80 4.92 -10.52
CA PRO A 338 -7.34 5.11 -10.51
C PRO A 338 -6.87 6.55 -10.77
N ASP A 339 -7.57 7.27 -11.67
CA ASP A 339 -7.28 8.67 -11.92
C ASP A 339 -7.67 9.56 -10.74
N VAL A 340 -8.77 9.24 -10.05
CA VAL A 340 -9.19 9.89 -8.80
C VAL A 340 -8.11 9.75 -7.72
N LEU A 341 -7.57 8.55 -7.52
CA LEU A 341 -6.48 8.31 -6.56
C LEU A 341 -5.21 9.10 -6.86
N THR A 342 -4.91 9.27 -8.14
CA THR A 342 -3.80 10.12 -8.60
C THR A 342 -4.09 11.58 -8.31
N SER A 343 -5.31 12.03 -8.61
CA SER A 343 -5.75 13.41 -8.38
C SER A 343 -5.72 13.82 -6.92
N TYR A 344 -6.12 12.95 -5.99
CA TYR A 344 -6.09 13.25 -4.56
C TYR A 344 -4.69 13.61 -4.03
N ARG A 345 -3.62 13.15 -4.68
CA ARG A 345 -2.22 13.36 -4.27
C ARG A 345 -1.52 14.50 -5.01
N TRP A 346 -2.20 15.04 -6.01
CA TRP A 346 -1.55 15.96 -6.94
C TRP A 346 -1.38 17.39 -6.42
N PRO A 347 -2.41 18.07 -5.79
CA PRO A 347 -2.30 19.47 -5.41
C PRO A 347 -1.54 19.68 -4.10
N ALA A 348 -1.07 20.89 -3.89
CA ALA A 348 -0.56 21.35 -2.60
C ALA A 348 -1.65 21.37 -1.51
N ALA A 349 -2.89 21.74 -1.90
CA ALA A 349 -4.09 21.65 -1.07
C ALA A 349 -5.34 21.51 -1.95
N ALA A 350 -6.44 21.00 -1.37
CA ALA A 350 -7.74 20.85 -2.01
C ALA A 350 -8.77 21.79 -1.37
N ASP A 351 -9.29 22.73 -2.14
CA ASP A 351 -10.38 23.61 -1.73
C ASP A 351 -11.71 22.91 -2.00
N CYS A 352 -12.31 22.39 -0.94
CA CYS A 352 -13.55 21.63 -0.99
C CYS A 352 -14.71 22.49 -0.47
N PRO A 353 -15.78 22.68 -1.26
CA PRO A 353 -16.93 23.49 -0.87
C PRO A 353 -17.70 22.87 0.29
N PRO A 354 -18.45 23.67 1.08
CA PRO A 354 -19.39 23.17 2.07
C PRO A 354 -20.38 22.19 1.42
N GLY A 355 -20.68 21.09 2.12
CA GLY A 355 -21.54 20.02 1.58
C GLY A 355 -20.80 18.91 0.84
N THR A 356 -19.48 19.00 0.67
CA THR A 356 -18.68 17.86 0.19
C THR A 356 -18.86 16.68 1.14
N PRO A 357 -19.19 15.46 0.64
CA PRO A 357 -19.40 14.29 1.48
C PRO A 357 -18.20 13.99 2.39
N GLN A 358 -18.47 13.67 3.66
CA GLN A 358 -17.43 13.43 4.66
C GLN A 358 -16.45 12.31 4.26
N TRP A 359 -16.95 11.24 3.65
CA TRP A 359 -16.12 10.15 3.15
C TRP A 359 -15.11 10.62 2.10
N ARG A 360 -15.52 11.56 1.21
CA ARG A 360 -14.61 12.11 0.19
C ARG A 360 -13.55 13.01 0.80
N LEU A 361 -13.91 13.83 1.77
CA LEU A 361 -12.95 14.63 2.54
C LEU A 361 -11.95 13.74 3.27
N ALA A 362 -12.41 12.63 3.85
CA ALA A 362 -11.55 11.65 4.51
C ALA A 362 -10.58 10.97 3.53
N GLU A 363 -11.02 10.59 2.33
CA GLU A 363 -10.15 10.02 1.30
C GLU A 363 -9.05 10.98 0.85
N ILE A 364 -9.39 12.23 0.58
CA ILE A 364 -8.43 13.29 0.19
C ILE A 364 -7.41 13.50 1.31
N ALA A 365 -7.88 13.65 2.55
CA ALA A 365 -7.04 13.87 3.72
C ALA A 365 -6.13 12.65 4.00
N ALA A 366 -6.65 11.43 3.85
CA ALA A 366 -5.87 10.19 4.00
C ALA A 366 -4.74 10.08 2.95
N CYS A 367 -4.89 10.71 1.79
CA CYS A 367 -3.82 10.84 0.80
C CYS A 367 -2.79 11.93 1.15
N GLY A 368 -2.84 12.49 2.36
CA GLY A 368 -1.91 13.52 2.83
C GLY A 368 -2.09 14.88 2.16
N THR A 369 -3.24 15.13 1.54
CA THR A 369 -3.55 16.43 0.92
C THR A 369 -4.34 17.29 1.90
N PRO A 370 -3.84 18.48 2.27
CA PRO A 370 -4.55 19.40 3.13
C PRO A 370 -5.88 19.82 2.49
N ILE A 371 -6.94 19.91 3.31
CA ILE A 371 -8.23 20.46 2.88
C ILE A 371 -8.27 21.93 3.28
N GLY A 372 -8.49 22.80 2.30
CA GLY A 372 -8.54 24.25 2.44
C GLY A 372 -7.74 24.99 1.38
N THR A 373 -7.49 26.27 1.61
CA THR A 373 -6.86 27.19 0.66
C THR A 373 -5.34 27.34 0.85
N GLU A 374 -4.75 26.64 1.82
CA GLU A 374 -3.34 26.74 2.16
C GLU A 374 -2.66 25.35 2.23
N ALA A 375 -1.43 25.30 1.75
CA ALA A 375 -0.56 24.15 1.87
C ALA A 375 0.13 24.14 3.25
N ASP A 376 -0.42 23.41 4.20
CA ASP A 376 0.11 23.26 5.55
C ASP A 376 0.31 21.78 5.88
N SER A 377 1.57 21.36 6.01
CA SER A 377 1.92 19.96 6.27
C SER A 377 1.43 19.46 7.63
N ARG A 378 1.40 20.32 8.66
CA ARG A 378 0.89 19.94 9.99
C ARG A 378 -0.62 19.76 9.96
N ARG A 379 -1.34 20.67 9.31
CA ARG A 379 -2.80 20.52 9.08
C ARG A 379 -3.12 19.27 8.28
N ALA A 380 -2.34 18.97 7.22
CA ALA A 380 -2.47 17.76 6.44
C ALA A 380 -2.29 16.50 7.30
N HIS A 381 -1.27 16.47 8.16
CA HIS A 381 -1.02 15.35 9.05
C HIS A 381 -2.15 15.15 10.08
N VAL A 382 -2.66 16.23 10.68
CA VAL A 382 -3.81 16.17 11.60
C VAL A 382 -5.07 15.70 10.87
N ALA A 383 -5.32 16.18 9.65
CA ALA A 383 -6.46 15.76 8.84
C ALA A 383 -6.37 14.28 8.44
N LEU A 384 -5.18 13.82 8.05
CA LEU A 384 -4.90 12.41 7.79
C LEU A 384 -5.22 11.54 9.03
N ARG A 385 -4.73 11.92 10.20
CA ARG A 385 -5.02 11.21 11.46
C ARG A 385 -6.52 11.13 11.73
N ARG A 386 -7.25 12.24 11.54
CA ARG A 386 -8.72 12.29 11.70
C ARG A 386 -9.43 11.39 10.68
N ALA A 387 -8.98 11.37 9.43
CA ALA A 387 -9.56 10.53 8.39
C ALA A 387 -9.49 9.04 8.76
N TYR A 388 -8.35 8.58 9.27
CA TYR A 388 -8.23 7.21 9.75
C TYR A 388 -9.01 6.93 11.04
N ALA A 389 -9.13 7.92 11.93
CA ALA A 389 -9.92 7.81 13.15
C ALA A 389 -11.44 7.76 12.89
N MET A 390 -11.93 8.24 11.74
CA MET A 390 -13.32 8.08 11.31
C MET A 390 -13.66 6.64 10.91
N GLY A 391 -12.68 5.80 10.78
CA GLY A 391 -12.77 4.38 10.47
C GLY A 391 -12.16 4.02 9.12
N THR A 392 -11.43 2.93 9.12
CA THR A 392 -10.89 2.30 7.91
C THR A 392 -11.94 1.37 7.28
N MET A 393 -11.75 1.05 5.99
CA MET A 393 -12.61 0.07 5.32
C MET A 393 -12.51 -1.31 5.98
N SER A 394 -11.35 -1.66 6.54
CA SER A 394 -11.18 -2.91 7.29
C SER A 394 -12.06 -2.98 8.54
N GLU A 395 -12.22 -1.86 9.27
CA GLU A 395 -13.13 -1.79 10.44
C GLU A 395 -14.60 -1.86 10.01
N ARG A 396 -14.96 -1.22 8.88
CA ARG A 396 -16.30 -1.33 8.31
C ARG A 396 -16.64 -2.76 7.86
N VAL A 397 -15.65 -3.47 7.34
CA VAL A 397 -15.81 -4.88 7.00
C VAL A 397 -15.87 -5.76 8.25
N ASP A 398 -15.17 -5.43 9.35
CA ASP A 398 -15.38 -6.11 10.65
C ASP A 398 -16.85 -5.98 11.10
N GLU A 399 -17.39 -4.74 11.11
CA GLU A 399 -18.79 -4.47 11.48
C GLU A 399 -19.78 -5.28 10.60
N LEU A 400 -19.50 -5.36 9.30
CA LEU A 400 -20.32 -6.12 8.35
C LEU A 400 -20.25 -7.63 8.62
N LEU A 401 -19.04 -8.17 8.79
CA LEU A 401 -18.84 -9.61 9.00
C LEU A 401 -19.42 -10.08 10.33
N ASP A 402 -19.26 -9.28 11.40
CA ASP A 402 -19.86 -9.56 12.71
C ASP A 402 -21.39 -9.58 12.61
N ALA A 403 -21.99 -8.64 11.87
CA ALA A 403 -23.45 -8.60 11.68
C ALA A 403 -23.99 -9.80 10.89
N VAL A 404 -23.22 -10.35 9.92
CA VAL A 404 -23.65 -11.51 9.13
C VAL A 404 -23.18 -12.85 9.73
N GLY A 405 -22.50 -12.83 10.88
CA GLY A 405 -22.02 -14.02 11.59
C GLY A 405 -20.88 -14.75 10.89
N LEU A 406 -20.03 -14.03 10.13
CA LEU A 406 -18.83 -14.56 9.52
C LEU A 406 -17.57 -14.15 10.31
N PRO A 407 -16.49 -14.96 10.28
CA PRO A 407 -15.26 -14.60 10.98
C PRO A 407 -14.67 -13.28 10.47
N SER A 408 -14.53 -12.30 11.37
CA SER A 408 -13.93 -10.99 11.07
C SER A 408 -12.41 -10.93 11.31
N ALA A 409 -11.79 -12.06 11.73
CA ALA A 409 -10.39 -12.12 12.13
C ALA A 409 -9.45 -11.54 11.06
N ARG A 410 -8.63 -10.60 11.49
CA ARG A 410 -7.55 -9.97 10.72
C ARG A 410 -6.27 -9.89 11.54
N PRO A 411 -5.10 -9.76 10.91
CA PRO A 411 -3.86 -9.59 11.64
C PRO A 411 -3.94 -8.37 12.58
N THR A 412 -3.58 -8.57 13.84
CA THR A 412 -3.43 -7.50 14.80
C THR A 412 -2.07 -6.81 14.63
N LEU A 413 -1.96 -5.60 15.13
CA LEU A 413 -0.71 -4.84 15.18
C LEU A 413 -0.38 -4.50 16.64
N ASN A 414 -0.51 -5.49 17.54
CA ASN A 414 -0.13 -5.34 18.94
C ASN A 414 1.33 -4.94 19.04
N THR A 415 1.67 -4.08 20.01
CA THR A 415 2.99 -3.47 20.09
C THR A 415 3.60 -3.64 21.48
N SER A 416 4.78 -4.26 21.53
CA SER A 416 5.67 -4.23 22.69
C SER A 416 6.61 -3.02 22.57
N VAL A 417 6.73 -2.24 23.64
CA VAL A 417 7.68 -1.12 23.71
C VAL A 417 8.92 -1.57 24.48
N LEU A 418 10.11 -1.44 23.84
CA LEU A 418 11.41 -1.64 24.50
C LEU A 418 11.91 -0.30 25.01
N LEU A 419 12.17 -0.22 26.30
CA LEU A 419 12.67 0.98 26.98
C LEU A 419 13.94 0.64 27.77
N PRO A 420 15.15 0.83 27.18
CA PRO A 420 16.41 0.71 27.91
C PRO A 420 16.63 1.99 28.75
N VAL A 421 16.60 1.89 30.07
CA VAL A 421 16.82 3.03 30.98
C VAL A 421 18.01 2.72 31.88
N LEU A 422 19.20 3.19 31.50
CA LEU A 422 20.42 3.04 32.29
C LEU A 422 20.58 4.13 33.34
N ASP A 423 20.19 5.36 32.98
CA ASP A 423 20.27 6.51 33.88
C ASP A 423 18.96 6.66 34.67
N PRO A 424 18.98 6.46 36.00
CA PRO A 424 17.82 6.62 36.84
C PRO A 424 17.16 8.02 36.76
N TYR A 425 17.92 9.05 36.43
CA TYR A 425 17.40 10.42 36.27
C TYR A 425 16.50 10.57 35.03
N LEU A 426 16.65 9.70 34.05
CA LEU A 426 15.81 9.70 32.85
C LEU A 426 14.55 8.84 32.99
N MET A 427 14.45 8.02 34.03
CA MET A 427 13.39 7.02 34.20
C MET A 427 11.99 7.66 34.23
N GLU A 428 11.79 8.66 35.08
CA GLU A 428 10.48 9.34 35.20
C GLU A 428 10.06 10.00 33.88
N HIS A 429 11.04 10.66 33.21
CA HIS A 429 10.79 11.25 31.91
C HIS A 429 10.40 10.18 30.87
N ALA A 430 11.19 9.11 30.77
CA ALA A 430 10.98 8.05 29.79
C ALA A 430 9.62 7.34 29.98
N LEU A 431 9.27 6.98 31.23
CA LEU A 431 7.98 6.36 31.52
C LEU A 431 6.81 7.30 31.22
N ALA A 432 6.94 8.60 31.50
CA ALA A 432 5.94 9.59 31.14
C ALA A 432 5.77 9.74 29.60
N GLN A 433 6.83 9.52 28.80
CA GLN A 433 6.69 9.50 27.35
C GLN A 433 5.94 8.25 26.86
N VAL A 434 6.19 7.08 27.45
CA VAL A 434 5.46 5.83 27.12
C VAL A 434 4.00 5.95 27.53
N ALA A 435 3.70 6.48 28.70
CA ALA A 435 2.34 6.62 29.22
C ALA A 435 1.42 7.51 28.38
N LYS A 436 1.99 8.43 27.61
CA LYS A 436 1.23 9.25 26.64
C LYS A 436 0.78 8.48 25.41
N GLN A 437 1.41 7.33 25.11
CA GLN A 437 1.16 6.61 23.88
C GLN A 437 -0.11 5.78 23.96
N SER A 438 -0.94 5.86 22.92
CA SER A 438 -2.02 4.90 22.72
C SER A 438 -1.52 3.66 21.98
N GLY A 439 -1.97 2.47 22.41
CA GLY A 439 -1.65 1.20 21.75
C GLY A 439 -0.30 0.61 22.16
N VAL A 440 0.09 0.84 23.41
CA VAL A 440 1.12 0.05 24.10
C VAL A 440 0.42 -1.15 24.72
N ASP A 441 0.66 -2.34 24.16
CA ASP A 441 0.06 -3.58 24.68
C ASP A 441 0.98 -4.25 25.71
N GLN A 442 2.29 -4.05 25.60
CA GLN A 442 3.31 -4.56 26.51
C GLN A 442 4.48 -3.57 26.63
N LEU A 443 5.01 -3.38 27.83
CA LEU A 443 6.21 -2.59 28.10
C LEU A 443 7.33 -3.47 28.66
N ILE A 444 8.47 -3.52 27.96
CA ILE A 444 9.68 -4.16 28.43
C ILE A 444 10.65 -3.07 28.89
N VAL A 445 10.87 -2.98 30.21
CA VAL A 445 11.83 -2.03 30.80
C VAL A 445 13.10 -2.76 31.18
N ILE A 446 14.22 -2.32 30.64
CA ILE A 446 15.54 -2.81 31.02
C ILE A 446 16.25 -1.68 31.76
N GLY A 447 16.31 -1.81 33.09
CA GLY A 447 16.75 -0.70 33.93
C GLY A 447 16.93 -1.08 35.40
N PRO A 448 17.10 -0.10 36.29
CA PRO A 448 17.23 -0.32 37.71
C PRO A 448 15.95 -0.96 38.31
N PRO A 449 16.03 -1.61 39.48
CA PRO A 449 14.89 -2.31 40.08
C PRO A 449 13.66 -1.44 40.31
N GLU A 450 13.85 -0.16 40.59
CA GLU A 450 12.77 0.80 40.85
C GLU A 450 11.91 1.06 39.59
N ALA A 451 12.45 0.78 38.40
CA ALA A 451 11.76 1.01 37.13
C ALA A 451 10.49 0.14 36.99
N GLU A 452 10.50 -1.08 37.53
CA GLU A 452 9.33 -1.97 37.47
C GLU A 452 8.13 -1.37 38.22
N LEU A 453 8.35 -0.98 39.48
CA LEU A 453 7.27 -0.44 40.31
C LEU A 453 6.72 0.86 39.71
N ARG A 454 7.61 1.75 39.27
CA ARG A 454 7.25 3.01 38.62
C ARG A 454 6.49 2.81 37.31
N ALA A 455 6.92 1.86 36.49
CA ALA A 455 6.24 1.54 35.24
C ALA A 455 4.81 1.03 35.49
N ARG A 456 4.60 0.16 36.48
CA ARG A 456 3.28 -0.34 36.87
C ARG A 456 2.37 0.75 37.45
N ASP A 457 2.95 1.70 38.18
CA ASP A 457 2.19 2.85 38.73
C ASP A 457 1.66 3.77 37.62
N VAL A 458 2.49 3.99 36.58
CA VAL A 458 2.18 4.92 35.48
C VAL A 458 1.34 4.26 34.37
N LEU A 459 1.45 2.93 34.21
CA LEU A 459 0.81 2.13 33.17
C LEU A 459 0.06 0.92 33.81
N PRO A 460 -0.99 1.14 34.58
CA PRO A 460 -1.66 0.06 35.34
C PRO A 460 -2.33 -0.99 34.45
N ASP A 461 -2.75 -0.63 33.25
CA ASP A 461 -3.46 -1.50 32.31
C ASP A 461 -2.55 -2.16 31.25
N VAL A 462 -1.22 -1.92 31.33
CA VAL A 462 -0.24 -2.46 30.40
C VAL A 462 0.55 -3.58 31.07
N GLU A 463 0.80 -4.65 30.34
CA GLU A 463 1.71 -5.70 30.81
C GLU A 463 3.13 -5.16 30.90
N VAL A 464 3.70 -5.12 32.11
CA VAL A 464 5.06 -4.63 32.35
C VAL A 464 5.99 -5.80 32.68
N ILE A 465 7.00 -5.99 31.85
CA ILE A 465 8.11 -6.93 32.09
C ILE A 465 9.38 -6.13 32.37
N HIS A 466 10.02 -6.41 33.51
CA HIS A 466 11.28 -5.78 33.90
C HIS A 466 12.45 -6.73 33.82
N ARG A 467 13.60 -6.23 33.40
CA ARG A 467 14.91 -6.90 33.49
C ARG A 467 15.97 -5.95 34.02
N ARG A 468 16.73 -6.43 34.96
CA ARG A 468 17.92 -5.71 35.44
C ARG A 468 19.08 -5.94 34.45
N PRO A 469 19.70 -4.88 33.94
CA PRO A 469 20.87 -5.04 33.07
C PRO A 469 22.06 -5.60 33.87
N GLN A 470 22.87 -6.41 33.21
CA GLN A 470 24.15 -6.85 33.77
C GLN A 470 25.14 -5.67 33.77
N PRO A 471 26.10 -5.63 34.70
CA PRO A 471 27.17 -4.63 34.65
C PRO A 471 27.87 -4.68 33.28
N SER A 472 28.17 -3.51 32.71
CA SER A 472 28.80 -3.37 31.39
C SER A 472 27.99 -3.83 30.15
N MET A 473 26.71 -4.16 30.31
CA MET A 473 25.85 -4.48 29.17
C MET A 473 25.67 -3.23 28.30
N THR A 474 25.88 -3.38 26.98
CA THR A 474 25.67 -2.31 26.00
C THR A 474 24.19 -2.11 25.72
N GLU A 475 23.82 -0.97 25.11
CA GLU A 475 22.43 -0.71 24.72
C GLU A 475 21.92 -1.75 23.71
N GLY A 476 22.71 -2.13 22.71
CA GLY A 476 22.37 -3.17 21.76
C GLY A 476 22.16 -4.55 22.40
N ALA A 477 22.99 -4.93 23.37
CA ALA A 477 22.81 -6.16 24.13
C ALA A 477 21.52 -6.14 24.97
N MET A 478 21.18 -5.00 25.56
CA MET A 478 19.90 -4.84 26.27
C MET A 478 18.70 -4.97 25.35
N LEU A 479 18.76 -4.35 24.18
CA LEU A 479 17.70 -4.46 23.17
C LEU A 479 17.50 -5.91 22.72
N ASN A 480 18.57 -6.70 22.56
CA ASN A 480 18.48 -8.12 22.23
C ASN A 480 17.77 -8.92 23.34
N VAL A 481 18.13 -8.69 24.60
CA VAL A 481 17.41 -9.29 25.75
C VAL A 481 15.94 -8.88 25.74
N GLY A 482 15.66 -7.62 25.41
CA GLY A 482 14.28 -7.11 25.35
C GLY A 482 13.45 -7.75 24.25
N ILE A 483 14.02 -7.96 23.05
CA ILE A 483 13.30 -8.61 21.94
C ILE A 483 12.83 -10.02 22.33
N ASP A 484 13.63 -10.76 23.07
CA ASP A 484 13.29 -12.13 23.49
C ASP A 484 12.11 -12.17 24.46
N LEU A 485 11.85 -11.05 25.15
CA LEU A 485 10.73 -10.88 26.07
C LEU A 485 9.46 -10.34 25.42
N CYS A 486 9.57 -9.82 24.19
CA CYS A 486 8.42 -9.29 23.45
C CYS A 486 7.49 -10.40 22.98
N GLU A 487 6.18 -10.22 23.21
CA GLU A 487 5.14 -11.15 22.73
C GLU A 487 4.32 -10.57 21.58
N ALA A 488 4.23 -9.25 21.47
CA ALA A 488 3.47 -8.56 20.44
C ALA A 488 4.02 -8.74 19.03
N ASP A 489 3.20 -8.46 18.01
CA ASP A 489 3.58 -8.56 16.58
C ASP A 489 4.60 -7.52 16.16
N LEU A 490 4.52 -6.33 16.78
CA LEU A 490 5.41 -5.21 16.55
C LEU A 490 6.24 -4.90 17.80
N VAL A 491 7.45 -4.44 17.58
CA VAL A 491 8.36 -3.98 18.63
C VAL A 491 8.79 -2.56 18.33
N ALA A 492 8.54 -1.64 19.28
CA ALA A 492 8.96 -0.25 19.25
C ALA A 492 10.15 -0.04 20.18
N VAL A 493 11.18 0.68 19.71
CA VAL A 493 12.27 1.14 20.57
C VAL A 493 12.06 2.62 20.89
N MET A 494 12.07 3.00 22.17
CA MET A 494 11.99 4.38 22.62
C MET A 494 13.27 4.77 23.37
N ASP A 495 13.89 5.88 22.95
CA ASP A 495 15.08 6.44 23.62
C ASP A 495 14.62 7.24 24.84
N PRO A 496 15.14 6.96 26.06
CA PRO A 496 14.72 7.62 27.27
C PRO A 496 15.03 9.13 27.33
N ARG A 497 15.90 9.63 26.44
CA ARG A 497 16.29 11.05 26.35
C ARG A 497 15.36 11.89 25.48
N ASP A 498 14.59 11.24 24.60
CA ASP A 498 13.83 11.89 23.53
C ASP A 498 12.42 12.29 23.97
N VAL A 499 11.76 13.13 23.20
CA VAL A 499 10.41 13.62 23.47
C VAL A 499 9.46 13.06 22.42
N TYR A 500 8.37 12.45 22.91
CA TYR A 500 7.37 11.80 22.06
C TYR A 500 5.99 12.42 22.29
N GLY A 501 5.29 12.72 21.21
CA GLY A 501 3.91 13.20 21.22
C GLY A 501 2.91 12.07 21.47
N PRO A 502 1.69 12.38 21.90
CA PRO A 502 0.71 11.37 22.32
C PRO A 502 0.24 10.43 21.21
N HIS A 503 0.43 10.81 19.96
CA HIS A 503 0.03 10.02 18.81
C HIS A 503 1.20 9.37 18.04
N TYR A 504 2.43 9.50 18.57
CA TYR A 504 3.63 9.03 17.90
C TYR A 504 3.56 7.53 17.52
N LEU A 505 3.26 6.68 18.47
CA LEU A 505 3.21 5.23 18.25
C LEU A 505 2.05 4.83 17.31
N SER A 506 0.87 5.43 17.51
CA SER A 506 -0.29 5.16 16.65
C SER A 506 -0.07 5.62 15.20
N ASP A 507 0.65 6.72 14.98
CA ASP A 507 0.99 7.19 13.63
C ASP A 507 2.00 6.26 12.94
N LEU A 508 3.01 5.74 13.66
CA LEU A 508 3.93 4.74 13.12
C LEU A 508 3.24 3.41 12.79
N ARG A 509 2.37 2.92 13.70
CA ARG A 509 1.58 1.69 13.46
C ARG A 509 0.73 1.81 12.19
N ARG A 510 0.15 2.97 11.95
CA ARG A 510 -0.66 3.24 10.75
C ARG A 510 0.12 3.03 9.47
N ALA A 511 1.42 3.32 9.45
CA ALA A 511 2.25 3.12 8.27
C ALA A 511 2.29 1.64 7.81
N PHE A 512 2.17 0.67 8.71
CA PHE A 512 2.08 -0.75 8.34
C PHE A 512 0.78 -1.12 7.61
N LEU A 513 -0.27 -0.30 7.70
CA LEU A 513 -1.53 -0.55 6.98
C LEU A 513 -1.40 -0.31 5.47
N PHE A 514 -0.47 0.55 5.06
CA PHE A 514 -0.32 0.93 3.65
C PHE A 514 1.09 0.72 3.09
N SER A 515 2.12 0.70 3.93
CA SER A 515 3.45 0.31 3.49
C SER A 515 3.60 -1.21 3.53
N THR A 516 4.47 -1.75 2.69
CA THR A 516 4.87 -3.16 2.76
C THR A 516 6.21 -3.29 3.48
N ALA A 517 6.46 -2.37 4.42
CA ALA A 517 7.71 -2.31 5.16
C ALA A 517 7.78 -3.37 6.25
N ASP A 518 8.99 -3.77 6.57
CA ASP A 518 9.32 -4.64 7.70
C ASP A 518 9.70 -3.80 8.93
N LEU A 519 10.32 -2.62 8.68
CA LEU A 519 10.66 -1.61 9.66
C LEU A 519 10.06 -0.27 9.27
N VAL A 520 9.53 0.44 10.24
CA VAL A 520 9.02 1.82 10.12
C VAL A 520 9.72 2.68 11.16
N GLY A 521 10.04 3.91 10.83
CA GLY A 521 10.61 4.87 11.76
C GLY A 521 10.61 6.27 11.16
N LYS A 522 11.53 7.12 11.58
CA LYS A 522 11.63 8.49 11.08
C LYS A 522 13.05 8.81 10.62
N ALA A 523 13.19 9.15 9.33
CA ALA A 523 14.35 9.82 8.78
C ALA A 523 14.16 11.36 8.83
N ALA A 524 12.92 11.82 8.58
CA ALA A 524 12.51 13.20 8.80
C ALA A 524 12.06 13.38 10.25
N PHE A 525 12.73 14.26 11.00
CA PHE A 525 12.37 14.55 12.40
C PHE A 525 13.00 15.86 12.88
N TYR A 526 12.49 16.38 14.00
CA TYR A 526 13.10 17.53 14.69
C TYR A 526 14.18 17.06 15.67
N ALA A 527 15.31 17.75 15.67
CA ALA A 527 16.39 17.57 16.63
C ALA A 527 16.60 18.86 17.43
N HIS A 528 16.59 18.76 18.74
CA HIS A 528 16.85 19.86 19.65
C HIS A 528 18.20 19.68 20.35
N LEU A 529 19.08 20.66 20.16
CA LEU A 529 20.40 20.71 20.80
C LEU A 529 20.34 21.68 21.98
N ARG A 530 20.53 21.16 23.20
CA ARG A 530 20.37 21.95 24.43
C ARG A 530 21.44 23.02 24.62
N LYS A 531 22.70 22.73 24.27
CA LYS A 531 23.79 23.70 24.49
C LYS A 531 23.72 24.90 23.55
N PRO A 532 23.54 24.74 22.21
CA PRO A 532 23.31 25.88 21.36
C PRO A 532 21.84 26.37 21.41
N GLN A 533 20.93 25.65 22.11
CA GLN A 533 19.48 25.90 22.14
C GLN A 533 18.90 26.08 20.73
N ALA A 534 19.28 25.17 19.84
CA ALA A 534 18.88 25.20 18.44
C ALA A 534 18.03 23.99 18.12
N THR A 535 16.96 24.22 17.35
CA THR A 535 16.13 23.16 16.78
C THR A 535 16.37 23.07 15.29
N LEU A 536 16.63 21.88 14.83
CA LEU A 536 16.95 21.55 13.44
C LEU A 536 15.90 20.58 12.91
N LEU A 537 15.54 20.70 11.65
CA LEU A 537 14.73 19.71 10.94
C LEU A 537 15.64 18.89 10.03
N LYS A 538 15.73 17.58 10.29
CA LYS A 538 16.52 16.65 9.49
C LYS A 538 15.66 16.13 8.34
N GLN A 539 16.23 16.10 7.14
CA GLN A 539 15.71 15.47 5.92
C GLN A 539 14.20 15.67 5.69
N PRO A 540 13.70 16.90 5.56
CA PRO A 540 12.26 17.18 5.42
C PRO A 540 11.59 16.46 4.24
N GLU A 541 12.33 16.13 3.18
CA GLU A 541 11.83 15.38 2.02
C GLU A 541 11.76 13.86 2.24
N ALA A 542 12.25 13.36 3.36
CA ALA A 542 12.27 11.92 3.65
C ALA A 542 10.95 11.38 4.20
N GLU A 543 9.91 12.20 4.26
CA GLU A 543 8.58 11.76 4.72
C GLU A 543 7.94 10.77 3.74
N TYR A 544 7.26 9.76 4.29
CA TYR A 544 6.47 8.76 3.57
C TYR A 544 7.22 8.08 2.41
N SER A 545 8.49 7.75 2.65
CA SER A 545 9.36 7.15 1.64
C SER A 545 10.11 5.92 2.15
N TYR A 546 10.47 5.03 1.21
CA TYR A 546 11.35 3.91 1.51
C TYR A 546 12.78 4.39 1.46
N LEU A 547 13.44 4.33 2.60
CA LEU A 547 14.82 4.79 2.79
C LEU A 547 15.60 3.79 3.63
N PRO A 548 16.88 3.62 3.38
CA PRO A 548 17.72 2.71 4.17
C PRO A 548 18.15 3.29 5.52
N GLU A 549 17.56 4.41 5.96
CA GLU A 549 17.94 5.12 7.18
C GLU A 549 16.72 5.60 7.96
N ILE A 550 16.66 5.22 9.24
CA ILE A 550 15.78 5.77 10.26
C ILE A 550 16.58 5.89 11.56
N THR A 551 16.19 6.77 12.47
CA THR A 551 16.88 6.86 13.77
C THR A 551 16.39 5.79 14.74
N GLY A 552 17.29 5.19 15.50
CA GLY A 552 17.02 4.06 16.40
C GLY A 552 15.94 4.33 17.44
N GLY A 553 15.89 5.53 18.02
CA GLY A 553 14.84 5.95 18.95
C GLY A 553 13.43 6.05 18.33
N THR A 554 13.28 5.83 17.02
CA THR A 554 11.99 5.80 16.33
C THR A 554 11.65 4.46 15.68
N LEU A 555 12.44 3.44 15.96
CA LEU A 555 12.27 2.11 15.37
C LEU A 555 10.95 1.47 15.82
N LEU A 556 10.12 1.09 14.87
CA LEU A 556 8.99 0.20 15.03
C LEU A 556 9.10 -0.88 13.96
N ALA A 557 9.20 -2.13 14.35
CA ALA A 557 9.45 -3.21 13.41
C ALA A 557 8.63 -4.47 13.73
N ARG A 558 8.50 -5.36 12.75
CA ARG A 558 7.96 -6.69 13.00
C ARG A 558 8.90 -7.46 13.92
N ARG A 559 8.37 -8.03 14.98
CA ARG A 559 9.14 -8.78 15.99
C ARG A 559 10.04 -9.84 15.35
N ASN A 560 9.50 -10.64 14.44
CA ASN A 560 10.27 -11.71 13.80
C ASN A 560 11.47 -11.17 13.01
N THR A 561 11.30 -10.06 12.30
CA THR A 561 12.40 -9.41 11.57
C THR A 561 13.50 -8.95 12.53
N LEU A 562 13.15 -8.33 13.66
CA LEU A 562 14.15 -7.92 14.66
C LEU A 562 14.84 -9.11 15.33
N ARG A 563 14.14 -10.21 15.59
CA ARG A 563 14.74 -11.43 16.15
C ARG A 563 15.73 -12.08 15.18
N GLU A 564 15.47 -12.02 13.88
CA GLU A 564 16.37 -12.54 12.85
C GLU A 564 17.61 -11.66 12.68
N LEU A 565 17.44 -10.32 12.67
CA LEU A 565 18.53 -9.36 12.50
C LEU A 565 19.40 -9.25 13.76
N GLY A 566 18.76 -9.11 14.92
CA GLY A 566 19.42 -8.74 16.17
C GLY A 566 19.96 -7.30 16.15
N PHE A 567 20.44 -6.83 17.29
CA PHE A 567 21.15 -5.57 17.43
C PHE A 567 22.64 -5.83 17.66
N ALA A 568 23.50 -5.03 17.06
CA ALA A 568 24.92 -5.10 17.33
C ALA A 568 25.22 -4.79 18.82
N ASP A 569 26.15 -5.50 19.41
CA ASP A 569 26.58 -5.33 20.82
C ASP A 569 27.42 -4.05 20.98
N LEU A 570 26.74 -2.89 20.86
CA LEU A 570 27.32 -1.56 20.90
C LEU A 570 26.53 -0.66 21.85
N THR A 571 27.20 0.26 22.51
CA THR A 571 26.58 1.27 23.36
C THR A 571 25.96 2.41 22.54
N GLU A 572 26.56 2.74 21.40
CA GLU A 572 26.10 3.74 20.44
C GLU A 572 26.31 3.21 19.02
N GLY A 573 25.50 3.67 18.05
CA GLY A 573 25.63 3.28 16.63
C GLY A 573 25.07 1.89 16.28
N TRP A 574 24.39 1.22 17.20
CA TRP A 574 23.71 -0.06 16.91
C TRP A 574 22.64 0.10 15.83
N ASP A 575 22.00 1.25 15.76
CA ASP A 575 20.97 1.57 14.76
C ASP A 575 21.58 1.74 13.35
N GLU A 576 22.76 2.31 13.22
CA GLU A 576 23.48 2.41 11.96
C GLU A 576 23.88 1.02 11.43
N VAL A 577 24.36 0.14 12.32
CA VAL A 577 24.68 -1.24 11.97
C VAL A 577 23.43 -1.98 11.53
N LEU A 578 22.32 -1.83 12.25
CA LEU A 578 21.02 -2.42 11.88
C LEU A 578 20.56 -1.93 10.50
N MET A 579 20.66 -0.63 10.22
CA MET A 579 20.28 -0.07 8.91
C MET A 579 21.17 -0.58 7.78
N ARG A 580 22.46 -0.77 8.04
CA ARG A 580 23.38 -1.39 7.06
C ARG A 580 22.98 -2.84 6.78
N GLN A 581 22.67 -3.61 7.81
CA GLN A 581 22.21 -5.00 7.66
C GLN A 581 20.89 -5.06 6.90
N CYS A 582 19.89 -4.22 7.23
CA CYS A 582 18.64 -4.11 6.49
C CYS A 582 18.87 -3.89 4.99
N ARG A 583 19.83 -3.01 4.65
CA ARG A 583 20.20 -2.75 3.24
C ARG A 583 20.78 -3.99 2.57
N THR A 584 21.69 -4.70 3.25
CA THR A 584 22.33 -5.91 2.72
C THR A 584 21.32 -7.03 2.50
N ASP A 585 20.39 -7.21 3.44
CA ASP A 585 19.43 -8.32 3.42
C ASP A 585 18.13 -7.98 2.66
N GLY A 586 18.04 -6.78 2.07
CA GLY A 586 16.88 -6.34 1.30
C GLY A 586 15.63 -6.09 2.14
N ILE A 587 15.79 -5.85 3.45
CA ILE A 587 14.71 -5.52 4.37
C ILE A 587 14.16 -4.13 4.04
N LYS A 588 12.85 -4.01 3.94
CA LYS A 588 12.20 -2.75 3.58
C LYS A 588 12.04 -1.85 4.79
N VAL A 589 12.76 -0.73 4.77
CA VAL A 589 12.67 0.32 5.78
C VAL A 589 11.86 1.49 5.24
N PHE A 590 10.92 1.99 6.03
CA PHE A 590 10.01 3.07 5.67
C PHE A 590 10.10 4.23 6.65
N SER A 591 10.31 5.43 6.14
CA SER A 591 10.23 6.66 6.91
C SER A 591 8.80 7.19 6.90
N ALA A 592 8.22 7.37 8.08
CA ALA A 592 6.90 7.96 8.27
C ALA A 592 6.95 9.51 8.19
N ASP A 593 6.01 10.18 8.83
CA ASP A 593 5.97 11.65 8.96
C ASP A 593 7.06 12.19 9.90
N ARG A 594 7.27 13.53 9.90
CA ARG A 594 8.23 14.23 10.77
C ARG A 594 7.69 14.61 12.15
N PHE A 595 6.38 14.45 12.39
CA PHE A 595 5.70 14.97 13.58
C PHE A 595 5.72 13.99 14.76
N GLY A 596 5.42 14.49 15.95
CA GLY A 596 5.26 13.67 17.15
C GLY A 596 6.54 13.07 17.72
N TYR A 597 7.73 13.51 17.26
CA TYR A 597 9.02 13.08 17.79
C TYR A 597 10.05 14.20 17.71
N VAL A 598 10.79 14.39 18.78
CA VAL A 598 11.94 15.30 18.84
C VAL A 598 13.13 14.58 19.49
N ARG A 599 14.21 14.45 18.74
CA ARG A 599 15.48 13.96 19.28
C ARG A 599 16.14 15.05 20.13
N VAL A 600 16.49 14.74 21.37
CA VAL A 600 17.06 15.72 22.31
C VAL A 600 18.46 15.31 22.72
N ARG A 601 19.46 16.14 22.45
CA ARG A 601 20.86 15.91 22.81
C ARG A 601 21.48 17.22 23.32
N ASP A 602 22.56 17.10 24.10
CA ASP A 602 23.36 18.26 24.49
C ASP A 602 24.14 18.79 23.30
N GLU A 603 24.86 17.90 22.65
CA GLU A 603 25.59 18.09 21.39
C GLU A 603 25.39 16.81 20.58
N ASP A 604 25.16 16.93 19.28
CA ASP A 604 25.04 15.77 18.41
C ASP A 604 25.98 15.92 17.21
N ARG A 605 27.12 15.25 17.30
CA ARG A 605 28.18 15.31 16.28
C ARG A 605 27.68 14.72 14.94
N TRP A 606 26.84 13.72 14.99
CA TRP A 606 26.26 13.05 13.81
C TRP A 606 25.28 13.94 13.06
N LEU A 607 24.50 14.73 13.79
CA LEU A 607 23.59 15.71 13.20
C LEU A 607 24.33 16.86 12.53
N LEU A 608 25.43 17.33 13.12
CA LEU A 608 26.20 18.44 12.58
C LEU A 608 26.93 18.14 11.27
N GLY A 609 27.16 16.87 10.95
CA GLY A 609 27.72 16.41 9.67
C GLY A 609 26.70 16.18 8.55
N ALA A 610 25.39 16.22 8.82
CA ALA A 610 24.37 15.91 7.84
C ALA A 610 24.11 17.09 6.89
N ALA A 611 24.32 16.88 5.59
CA ALA A 611 24.16 17.89 4.54
C ALA A 611 22.70 18.36 4.31
N GLN A 612 21.72 17.86 5.09
CA GLN A 612 20.28 18.08 4.91
C GLN A 612 19.59 18.59 6.18
N LEU A 613 20.26 19.43 6.95
CA LEU A 613 19.69 20.09 8.11
C LEU A 613 19.16 21.48 7.72
N VAL A 614 17.93 21.75 8.10
CA VAL A 614 17.31 23.09 8.00
C VAL A 614 17.13 23.61 9.41
N GLU A 615 17.65 24.80 9.68
CA GLU A 615 17.43 25.48 10.96
C GLU A 615 15.94 25.82 11.11
N TYR A 616 15.33 25.37 12.21
CA TYR A 616 13.90 25.60 12.49
C TYR A 616 13.70 26.71 13.54
N GLY A 617 14.77 27.14 14.20
CA GLY A 617 14.75 28.17 15.23
C GLY A 617 15.06 27.65 16.62
N SER A 618 14.59 28.34 17.65
CA SER A 618 14.82 28.01 19.08
C SER A 618 13.57 27.44 19.77
N ALA A 619 12.67 26.78 19.00
CA ALA A 619 11.47 26.20 19.56
C ALA A 619 11.78 25.10 20.58
N GLU A 620 11.12 25.13 21.72
CA GLU A 620 11.23 24.07 22.73
C GLU A 620 10.67 22.74 22.20
N PRO A 621 11.23 21.58 22.60
CA PRO A 621 10.82 20.27 22.10
C PRO A 621 9.33 20.00 22.23
N HIS A 622 8.73 20.36 23.35
CA HIS A 622 7.29 20.12 23.58
C HIS A 622 6.35 20.96 22.69
N ALA A 623 6.84 22.04 22.10
CA ALA A 623 6.07 22.85 21.15
C ALA A 623 6.01 22.25 19.74
N LEU A 624 6.85 21.24 19.47
CA LEU A 624 6.98 20.61 18.16
C LEU A 624 6.21 19.29 18.02
N ILE A 625 5.70 18.74 19.12
CA ILE A 625 4.98 17.45 19.16
C ILE A 625 3.45 17.59 19.09
#